data_382b9bc2c3506976f1dfc0af80b6350f
#
_entry.id   382b9bc2c3506976f1dfc0af80b6350f
#
_cell.length_a   1.000
_cell.length_b   1.000
_cell.length_c   1.000
_cell.angle_alpha   90.00
_cell.angle_beta   90.00
_cell.angle_gamma   90.00
#
_symmetry.space_group_name_H-M   'P 1'
#
loop_
_entity.id
_entity.type
_entity.pdbx_description
1 polymer ?
#
loop_
_entity_poly.entity_id
_entity_poly.type
_entity_poly.pdbx_seq_one_letter_code
_entity_poly.pdbx_strand_id
1 'polypeptide(L)'
;MSSDKDIQKRRFFRLTYPRTAQPSLRNDDGSSYKVLEVSEKGLVLELCSGEPFKVGDAVCGKILFHDNQSEYIEGLVYRLDSRGAVVTLNNNISFRNIMREQSYIRSNFPLFFRQKMVGKPTPENSSDDQ
;
A
#
# COMPACT_ATOMS: atom_id res chain seq x y z
N MET A 1 27.39 -7.32 5.28
CA MET A 1 27.15 -8.06 4.12
C MET A 1 26.24 -7.39 3.20
N SER A 2 26.80 -7.02 2.12
CA SER A 2 26.02 -6.28 1.15
C SER A 2 24.94 -7.13 0.52
N SER A 3 25.21 -8.41 0.37
CA SER A 3 24.17 -9.23 -0.24
C SER A 3 22.93 -9.31 0.61
N ASP A 4 23.10 -9.25 1.90
CA ASP A 4 21.95 -9.23 2.78
C ASP A 4 21.16 -7.96 2.58
N LYS A 5 21.82 -6.87 2.41
CA LYS A 5 21.13 -5.63 2.19
C LYS A 5 20.40 -5.64 0.89
N ASP A 6 21.01 -6.21 -0.14
CA ASP A 6 20.35 -6.28 -1.42
C ASP A 6 19.11 -7.14 -1.36
N ILE A 7 19.20 -8.24 -0.68
CA ILE A 7 18.09 -9.12 -0.53
C ILE A 7 16.96 -8.43 0.20
N GLN A 8 17.31 -7.56 1.11
CA GLN A 8 16.31 -6.89 1.91
C GLN A 8 15.89 -5.55 1.43
N LYS A 9 16.21 -5.21 0.23
CA LYS A 9 15.73 -4.02 -0.33
C LYS A 9 14.25 -3.90 -0.23
N ARG A 10 13.57 -5.01 -0.25
CA ARG A 10 12.14 -5.04 -0.14
C ARG A 10 11.79 -5.78 1.07
N ARG A 11 12.25 -5.28 2.20
CA ARG A 11 12.04 -5.99 3.41
C ARG A 11 10.59 -5.96 3.87
N PHE A 12 9.80 -5.05 3.42
CA PHE A 12 8.41 -4.97 3.85
C PHE A 12 7.51 -5.42 2.73
N PHE A 13 6.63 -6.35 3.07
CA PHE A 13 5.67 -6.86 2.12
C PHE A 13 4.73 -5.74 1.69
N ARG A 14 4.47 -5.66 0.40
CA ARG A 14 3.55 -4.67 -0.14
C ARG A 14 2.30 -5.34 -0.60
N LEU A 15 1.17 -4.84 -0.15
CA LEU A 15 -0.11 -5.38 -0.53
C LEU A 15 -0.84 -4.38 -1.39
N THR A 16 -1.09 -4.74 -2.64
CA THR A 16 -1.83 -3.91 -3.58
C THR A 16 -3.28 -4.34 -3.55
N TYR A 17 -4.19 -3.36 -3.57
CA TYR A 17 -5.61 -3.64 -3.50
C TYR A 17 -6.26 -3.62 -4.88
N PRO A 18 -7.24 -4.50 -5.13
CA PRO A 18 -8.04 -4.35 -6.34
C PRO A 18 -8.89 -3.09 -6.25
N ARG A 19 -9.22 -2.53 -7.38
CA ARG A 19 -9.93 -1.27 -7.44
C ARG A 19 -11.21 -1.27 -6.61
N THR A 20 -11.92 -2.36 -6.57
CA THR A 20 -13.20 -2.42 -5.87
C THR A 20 -13.06 -2.76 -4.39
N ALA A 21 -11.84 -2.93 -3.90
CA ALA A 21 -11.63 -3.29 -2.51
C ALA A 21 -10.62 -2.38 -1.81
N GLN A 22 -10.48 -1.17 -2.27
CA GLN A 22 -9.53 -0.23 -1.69
C GLN A 22 -10.04 0.31 -0.37
N PRO A 23 -9.23 0.26 0.68
CA PRO A 23 -9.64 0.85 1.95
C PRO A 23 -9.65 2.37 1.86
N SER A 24 -10.21 3.00 2.86
CA SER A 24 -10.22 4.45 2.95
C SER A 24 -9.28 4.91 4.05
N LEU A 25 -8.60 6.00 3.79
CA LEU A 25 -7.88 6.71 4.83
C LEU A 25 -8.66 7.97 5.12
N ARG A 26 -9.08 8.13 6.37
CA ARG A 26 -9.76 9.33 6.79
C ARG A 26 -8.79 10.19 7.55
N ASN A 27 -8.37 11.29 6.95
CA ASN A 27 -7.44 12.22 7.58
C ASN A 27 -8.07 12.94 8.74
N ASP A 28 -7.25 13.42 9.66
CA ASP A 28 -7.72 14.18 10.81
C ASP A 28 -8.46 15.45 10.41
N ASP A 29 -8.18 15.99 9.24
CA ASP A 29 -8.85 17.19 8.77
C ASP A 29 -10.18 16.90 8.11
N GLY A 30 -10.60 15.65 8.10
CA GLY A 30 -11.90 15.28 7.55
C GLY A 30 -11.88 14.81 6.11
N SER A 31 -10.77 14.97 5.40
CA SER A 31 -10.70 14.49 4.03
C SER A 31 -10.51 12.98 4.01
N SER A 32 -10.90 12.36 2.93
CA SER A 32 -10.77 10.91 2.75
C SER A 32 -10.10 10.60 1.44
N TYR A 33 -9.29 9.54 1.47
CA TYR A 33 -8.57 9.10 0.28
C TYR A 33 -8.64 7.59 0.17
N LYS A 34 -8.61 7.09 -1.04
CA LYS A 34 -8.54 5.65 -1.24
C LYS A 34 -7.10 5.20 -1.14
N VAL A 35 -6.91 4.03 -0.54
CA VAL A 35 -5.60 3.46 -0.34
C VAL A 35 -5.35 2.41 -1.41
N LEU A 36 -4.31 2.61 -2.20
CA LEU A 36 -4.01 1.72 -3.31
C LEU A 36 -3.12 0.55 -2.88
N GLU A 37 -2.26 0.80 -1.91
CA GLU A 37 -1.26 -0.17 -1.50
C GLU A 37 -0.84 0.11 -0.06
N VAL A 38 -0.57 -0.95 0.71
CA VAL A 38 -0.06 -0.79 2.07
C VAL A 38 1.15 -1.67 2.29
N SER A 39 1.99 -1.25 3.23
CA SER A 39 3.04 -2.08 3.79
C SER A 39 3.22 -1.62 5.24
N GLU A 40 4.09 -2.28 5.97
CA GLU A 40 4.28 -1.90 7.38
C GLU A 40 4.75 -0.45 7.51
N LYS A 41 5.53 0.04 6.57
CA LYS A 41 6.14 1.36 6.70
C LYS A 41 5.64 2.38 5.70
N GLY A 42 4.63 2.06 4.95
CA GLY A 42 4.17 3.04 3.97
C GLY A 42 2.86 2.69 3.34
N LEU A 43 2.34 3.63 2.58
CA LEU A 43 1.14 3.38 1.81
C LEU A 43 1.12 4.30 0.59
N VAL A 44 0.25 3.99 -0.34
CA VAL A 44 0.06 4.80 -1.53
C VAL A 44 -1.40 5.24 -1.57
N LEU A 45 -1.62 6.54 -1.66
CA LEU A 45 -2.96 7.10 -1.71
C LEU A 45 -3.28 7.53 -3.13
N GLU A 46 -4.51 7.30 -3.52
CA GLU A 46 -4.99 7.74 -4.82
C GLU A 46 -5.06 9.26 -4.84
N LEU A 47 -4.60 9.87 -5.92
CA LEU A 47 -4.70 11.31 -6.06
C LEU A 47 -6.05 11.66 -6.67
N CYS A 48 -6.70 12.62 -6.07
CA CYS A 48 -7.94 13.14 -6.59
C CYS A 48 -7.68 14.48 -7.23
N SER A 49 -8.36 14.75 -8.30
CA SER A 49 -8.24 16.04 -8.95
C SER A 49 -8.62 17.14 -8.00
N GLY A 50 -7.84 18.15 -7.92
CA GLY A 50 -8.13 19.28 -7.07
C GLY A 50 -7.64 19.15 -5.64
N GLU A 51 -7.00 18.04 -5.33
CA GLU A 51 -6.50 17.80 -3.99
C GLU A 51 -5.03 17.49 -4.03
N PRO A 52 -4.21 18.44 -4.33
CA PRO A 52 -2.80 18.15 -4.52
C PRO A 52 -2.10 17.89 -3.21
N PHE A 53 -1.39 16.79 -3.17
CA PHE A 53 -0.40 16.57 -2.14
C PHE A 53 0.91 17.16 -2.62
N LYS A 54 1.73 17.57 -1.67
CA LYS A 54 3.09 17.99 -1.97
C LYS A 54 4.03 17.12 -1.20
N VAL A 55 5.19 16.88 -1.76
CA VAL A 55 6.22 16.12 -1.05
C VAL A 55 6.50 16.84 0.27
N GLY A 56 6.51 16.09 1.35
CA GLY A 56 6.71 16.62 2.68
C GLY A 56 5.44 16.92 3.45
N ASP A 57 4.28 16.87 2.79
CA ASP A 57 3.01 17.08 3.50
C ASP A 57 2.79 16.00 4.53
N ALA A 58 2.27 16.40 5.67
CA ALA A 58 1.93 15.44 6.73
C ALA A 58 0.63 14.73 6.40
N VAL A 59 0.58 13.45 6.71
CA VAL A 59 -0.62 12.64 6.53
C VAL A 59 -0.89 11.96 7.85
N CYS A 60 -2.01 12.30 8.48
CA CYS A 60 -2.39 11.75 9.78
C CYS A 60 -3.85 11.36 9.74
N GLY A 61 -4.16 10.16 10.12
CA GLY A 61 -5.54 9.73 10.12
C GLY A 61 -5.67 8.25 10.38
N LYS A 62 -6.87 7.75 10.11
CA LYS A 62 -7.18 6.33 10.32
C LYS A 62 -7.42 5.63 9.00
N ILE A 63 -6.75 4.51 8.83
CA ILE A 63 -7.04 3.65 7.69
C ILE A 63 -8.07 2.62 8.14
N LEU A 64 -9.13 2.46 7.36
CA LEU A 64 -10.21 1.55 7.68
C LEU A 64 -10.13 0.34 6.77
N PHE A 65 -9.90 -0.81 7.37
CA PHE A 65 -9.72 -2.06 6.61
C PHE A 65 -11.07 -2.72 6.32
N HIS A 66 -11.04 -3.75 5.49
CA HIS A 66 -12.25 -4.40 5.01
C HIS A 66 -13.13 -4.95 6.13
N ASP A 67 -12.54 -5.32 7.26
CA ASP A 67 -13.27 -5.94 8.37
C ASP A 67 -13.64 -4.94 9.44
N ASN A 68 -13.62 -3.66 9.09
CA ASN A 68 -13.95 -2.57 10.02
C ASN A 68 -12.92 -2.35 11.12
N GLN A 69 -11.79 -3.03 11.04
CA GLN A 69 -10.67 -2.70 11.91
C GLN A 69 -10.01 -1.45 11.38
N SER A 70 -9.43 -0.67 12.24
CA SER A 70 -8.74 0.54 11.79
C SER A 70 -7.44 0.71 12.53
N GLU A 71 -6.55 1.50 11.94
CA GLU A 71 -5.30 1.88 12.56
C GLU A 71 -5.01 3.33 12.29
N TYR A 72 -4.49 4.00 13.27
CA TYR A 72 -4.08 5.38 13.12
C TYR A 72 -2.69 5.39 12.51
N ILE A 73 -2.48 6.24 11.51
CA ILE A 73 -1.18 6.35 10.88
C ILE A 73 -0.72 7.80 10.88
N GLU A 74 0.58 7.97 10.92
CA GLU A 74 1.21 9.27 10.78
C GLU A 74 2.38 9.14 9.84
N GLY A 75 2.47 10.02 8.88
CA GLY A 75 3.56 9.96 7.94
C GLY A 75 3.70 11.23 7.15
N LEU A 76 4.56 11.14 6.15
CA LEU A 76 4.85 12.26 5.26
C LEU A 76 4.79 11.77 3.84
N VAL A 77 4.34 12.64 2.94
CA VAL A 77 4.38 12.33 1.53
C VAL A 77 5.84 12.29 1.09
N TYR A 78 6.27 11.14 0.66
CA TYR A 78 7.66 10.91 0.27
C TYR A 78 7.88 11.30 -1.19
N ARG A 79 6.94 10.94 -2.04
CA ARG A 79 7.02 11.32 -3.45
C ARG A 79 5.64 11.19 -4.08
N LEU A 80 5.50 11.78 -5.23
CA LEU A 80 4.30 11.65 -6.05
C LEU A 80 4.72 10.94 -7.33
N ASP A 81 3.92 9.96 -7.74
CA ASP A 81 4.19 9.28 -9.00
C ASP A 81 2.88 9.05 -9.72
N SER A 82 2.91 8.31 -10.82
CA SER A 82 1.71 8.14 -11.65
C SER A 82 0.59 7.42 -10.92
N ARG A 83 0.90 6.68 -9.87
CA ARG A 83 -0.12 5.96 -9.12
C ARG A 83 -0.79 6.84 -8.09
N GLY A 84 -0.02 7.69 -7.45
CA GLY A 84 -0.57 8.50 -6.38
C GLY A 84 0.50 9.04 -5.48
N ALA A 85 0.11 9.34 -4.25
CA ALA A 85 1.02 9.87 -3.26
C ALA A 85 1.59 8.73 -2.43
N VAL A 86 2.90 8.59 -2.48
CA VAL A 86 3.60 7.58 -1.70
C VAL A 86 3.92 8.17 -0.34
N VAL A 87 3.42 7.56 0.71
CA VAL A 87 3.55 8.07 2.07
C VAL A 87 4.47 7.15 2.87
N THR A 88 5.45 7.74 3.53
CA THR A 88 6.33 7.02 4.44
C THR A 88 5.80 7.22 5.84
N LEU A 89 5.63 6.15 6.59
CA LEU A 89 5.00 6.22 7.90
C LEU A 89 6.02 6.32 9.01
N ASN A 90 5.69 7.10 10.01
CA ASN A 90 6.49 7.21 11.23
C ASN A 90 6.21 6.04 12.16
N ASN A 91 4.97 5.58 12.18
CA ASN A 91 4.60 4.38 12.92
C ASN A 91 4.37 3.26 11.92
N ASN A 92 4.23 2.06 12.40
CA ASN A 92 4.04 0.92 11.50
C ASN A 92 2.57 0.57 11.39
N ILE A 93 2.16 0.08 10.22
CA ILE A 93 0.88 -0.61 10.11
C ILE A 93 1.13 -2.02 10.60
N SER A 94 0.22 -2.53 11.42
CA SER A 94 0.36 -3.84 11.99
C SER A 94 0.46 -4.93 10.93
N PHE A 95 1.46 -5.77 11.06
CA PHE A 95 1.62 -6.89 10.13
C PHE A 95 0.40 -7.81 10.17
N ARG A 96 -0.18 -7.96 11.34
CA ARG A 96 -1.39 -8.75 11.49
C ARG A 96 -2.50 -8.24 10.59
N ASN A 97 -2.70 -6.94 10.57
CA ASN A 97 -3.75 -6.35 9.74
C ASN A 97 -3.42 -6.51 8.26
N ILE A 98 -2.15 -6.35 7.90
CA ILE A 98 -1.76 -6.55 6.51
C ILE A 98 -2.04 -7.98 6.07
N MET A 99 -1.73 -8.94 6.93
CA MET A 99 -1.98 -10.35 6.60
C MET A 99 -3.46 -10.67 6.49
N ARG A 100 -4.28 -10.03 7.30
CA ARG A 100 -5.72 -10.24 7.23
C ARG A 100 -6.27 -9.67 5.94
N GLU A 101 -5.76 -8.52 5.53
CA GLU A 101 -6.17 -7.93 4.26
C GLU A 101 -5.71 -8.81 3.10
N GLN A 102 -4.51 -9.35 3.21
CA GLN A 102 -4.00 -10.23 2.17
C GLN A 102 -4.91 -11.47 2.02
N SER A 103 -5.30 -12.05 3.13
CA SER A 103 -6.20 -13.21 3.10
C SER A 103 -7.52 -12.87 2.46
N TYR A 104 -8.04 -11.71 2.77
CA TYR A 104 -9.29 -11.25 2.19
C TYR A 104 -9.16 -11.13 0.67
N ILE A 105 -8.10 -10.50 0.20
CA ILE A 105 -7.91 -10.32 -1.23
C ILE A 105 -7.69 -11.65 -1.93
N ARG A 106 -6.91 -12.52 -1.33
CA ARG A 106 -6.65 -13.82 -1.92
C ARG A 106 -7.94 -14.63 -2.07
N SER A 107 -8.80 -14.57 -1.07
CA SER A 107 -10.04 -15.33 -1.09
C SER A 107 -11.10 -14.75 -2.01
N ASN A 108 -11.17 -13.45 -2.09
CA ASN A 108 -12.25 -12.80 -2.83
C ASN A 108 -11.85 -12.29 -4.21
N PHE A 109 -10.56 -12.17 -4.46
CA PHE A 109 -10.05 -11.68 -5.74
C PHE A 109 -8.85 -12.52 -6.17
N PRO A 110 -9.08 -13.82 -6.36
CA PRO A 110 -7.95 -14.73 -6.59
C PRO A 110 -7.15 -14.43 -7.86
N LEU A 111 -7.80 -13.99 -8.92
CA LEU A 111 -7.08 -13.69 -10.15
C LEU A 111 -6.21 -12.45 -9.97
N PHE A 112 -6.76 -11.44 -9.32
CA PHE A 112 -6.01 -10.24 -9.04
C PHE A 112 -4.81 -10.58 -8.17
N PHE A 113 -5.05 -11.34 -7.11
CA PHE A 113 -4.00 -11.70 -6.17
C PHE A 113 -2.87 -12.42 -6.89
N ARG A 114 -3.22 -13.38 -7.72
CA ARG A 114 -2.25 -14.15 -8.44
C ARG A 114 -1.42 -13.27 -9.37
N GLN A 115 -2.04 -12.37 -10.09
CA GLN A 115 -1.34 -11.50 -11.01
C GLN A 115 -0.42 -10.53 -10.33
N LYS A 116 -0.86 -9.97 -9.20
CA LYS A 116 -0.10 -8.91 -8.57
C LYS A 116 0.88 -9.39 -7.51
N MET A 117 0.56 -10.48 -6.85
CA MET A 117 1.32 -10.87 -5.69
C MET A 117 2.11 -12.15 -5.87
N VAL A 118 1.61 -13.07 -6.64
CA VAL A 118 2.20 -14.38 -6.76
C VAL A 118 2.81 -14.61 -8.12
N GLY A 119 2.17 -14.24 -9.13
CA GLY A 119 2.55 -14.54 -10.47
C GLY A 119 3.69 -13.76 -11.04
N LYS A 120 4.20 -12.92 -10.31
CA LYS A 120 5.18 -12.08 -10.88
C LYS A 120 6.48 -12.75 -11.12
N PRO A 121 6.91 -12.86 -11.55
CA PRO A 121 7.88 -13.03 -11.74
C PRO A 121 8.45 -13.12 -12.53
N THR A 122 8.42 -13.51 -12.59
CA THR A 122 8.85 -13.67 -13.10
C THR A 122 9.09 -13.56 -14.08
N PRO A 123 9.49 -13.49 -14.32
CA PRO A 123 9.57 -13.37 -15.09
C PRO A 123 9.97 -13.24 -15.88
N GLU A 124 9.80 -13.46 -15.81
CA GLU A 124 9.87 -13.19 -16.17
C GLU A 124 10.07 -13.04 -16.84
N ASN A 125 10.25 -13.66 -16.89
CA ASN A 125 10.27 -13.53 -17.22
C ASN A 125 10.40 -13.32 -17.92
N SER A 126 10.55 -13.80 -18.10
CA SER A 126 10.46 -13.69 -18.45
C SER A 126 10.50 -13.39 -19.16
N SER A 127 10.74 -13.77 -19.38
CA SER A 127 10.61 -13.57 -19.65
C SER A 127 10.44 -13.19 -20.10
N ASP A 128 10.52 -13.58 -20.24
CA ASP A 128 10.26 -13.27 -20.26
C ASP A 128 10.15 -12.83 -20.61
N ASP A 129 10.29 -13.31 -20.82
CA ASP A 129 10.17 -12.96 -20.76
C ASP A 129 10.15 -12.54 -21.15
N GLN A 130 10.12 -12.94 -21.53
CA GLN A 130 10.10 -12.63 -21.54
C GLN A 130 10.13 -12.28 -21.79
#